data_86f5ff577b56834bb5e0e9f04bafabde
#
_entry.id   86f5ff577b56834bb5e0e9f04bafabde
#
_cell.length_a   1.000
_cell.length_b   1.000
_cell.length_c   1.000
_cell.angle_alpha   90.00
_cell.angle_beta   90.00
_cell.angle_gamma   90.00
#
_symmetry.space_group_name_H-M   'P 1'
#
loop_
_entity.id
_entity.type
_entity.pdbx_description
1 polymer ?
#
loop_
_entity_poly.entity_id
_entity_poly.type
_entity_poly.pdbx_seq_one_letter_code
_entity_poly.pdbx_strand_id
1 'polypeptide(L)'
;MALEQAQSAQRDRLSGQISLFSTMPLTQGNKTNTINLPDIPEWTKKEQLSLEKETVGFYLTGHPLDNFRQEIMAVADTDLTGLVYWGDNLPVRVGGLVREYKDHRNKKGDRMAFIVLEDWAGAAEVVVFPEAFAKCGHLLAGDEPLIVLGTVKQEEQGAKIIAESVDSLSEAMSKYTNGARILLKSDQMSRQKLENLKILLREYYGSCPISLTIHFAGRGEVDIEPSSDFTVRPCQEFDAAVKELLGYSAVMYLKTKAEIQPRNGGKGGRWRQNGQG
;
A
#
# COMPACT_ATOMS: atom_id res chain seq x y z
N MET A 1 -25.86 -16.20 21.22
CA MET A 1 -26.22 -17.64 21.06
C MET A 1 -24.99 -18.57 21.09
N ALA A 2 -24.06 -18.57 20.16
CA ALA A 2 -22.92 -19.49 20.18
C ALA A 2 -21.99 -19.30 21.39
N LEU A 3 -21.71 -18.08 21.79
CA LEU A 3 -20.91 -17.74 22.98
C LEU A 3 -21.62 -18.15 24.30
N GLU A 4 -22.91 -17.98 24.36
CA GLU A 4 -23.73 -18.38 25.52
C GLU A 4 -23.78 -19.90 25.66
N GLN A 5 -23.88 -20.63 24.55
CA GLN A 5 -23.84 -22.10 24.57
C GLN A 5 -22.45 -22.62 24.96
N ALA A 6 -21.37 -21.99 24.49
CA ALA A 6 -20.01 -22.35 24.91
C ALA A 6 -19.77 -22.07 26.38
N GLN A 7 -20.25 -20.93 26.91
CA GLN A 7 -20.16 -20.59 28.32
C GLN A 7 -20.99 -21.53 29.19
N SER A 8 -22.19 -21.91 28.73
CA SER A 8 -23.03 -22.90 29.43
C SER A 8 -22.36 -24.26 29.51
N ALA A 9 -21.83 -24.76 28.36
CA ALA A 9 -21.10 -26.03 28.30
C ALA A 9 -19.82 -26.04 29.18
N GLN A 10 -19.17 -24.90 29.32
CA GLN A 10 -17.98 -24.76 30.16
C GLN A 10 -18.37 -24.73 31.65
N ARG A 11 -19.48 -24.07 32.05
CA ARG A 11 -20.00 -24.08 33.40
C ARG A 11 -20.44 -25.47 33.83
N ASP A 12 -21.14 -26.20 32.94
CA ASP A 12 -21.59 -27.56 33.18
C ASP A 12 -20.44 -28.53 33.42
N ARG A 13 -19.34 -28.37 32.68
CA ARG A 13 -18.09 -29.12 32.90
C ARG A 13 -17.41 -28.80 34.23
N LEU A 14 -17.41 -27.52 34.64
CA LEU A 14 -16.76 -27.09 35.89
C LEU A 14 -17.59 -27.46 37.13
N SER A 15 -18.92 -27.51 36.99
CA SER A 15 -19.84 -27.88 38.09
C SER A 15 -20.00 -29.39 38.26
N GLY A 16 -19.44 -30.22 37.39
CA GLY A 16 -19.61 -31.68 37.41
C GLY A 16 -21.05 -32.15 37.14
N GLN A 17 -21.92 -31.26 36.65
CA GLN A 17 -23.31 -31.59 36.30
C GLN A 17 -23.33 -32.34 34.96
N ILE A 18 -23.64 -33.63 35.04
CA ILE A 18 -23.90 -34.44 33.83
C ILE A 18 -25.36 -34.19 33.43
N SER A 19 -25.57 -33.71 32.20
CA SER A 19 -26.91 -33.53 31.64
C SER A 19 -27.68 -34.87 31.68
N LEU A 20 -28.88 -34.85 32.20
CA LEU A 20 -29.77 -36.03 32.30
C LEU A 20 -30.04 -36.67 30.93
N PHE A 21 -29.88 -35.90 29.85
CA PHE A 21 -30.05 -36.34 28.47
C PHE A 21 -28.83 -37.02 27.88
N SER A 22 -27.65 -36.96 28.53
CA SER A 22 -26.44 -37.66 28.09
C SER A 22 -26.41 -39.14 28.41
N THR A 23 -27.31 -39.62 29.25
CA THR A 23 -27.41 -41.01 29.71
C THR A 23 -28.50 -41.82 29.02
N MET A 24 -29.28 -41.25 28.09
CA MET A 24 -30.24 -42.03 27.29
C MET A 24 -29.49 -42.81 26.20
N PRO A 25 -29.75 -44.13 26.07
CA PRO A 25 -29.16 -44.95 25.02
C PRO A 25 -29.61 -44.42 23.66
N LEU A 26 -28.66 -44.02 22.86
CA LEU A 26 -28.84 -43.57 21.45
C LEU A 26 -29.41 -44.70 20.62
N THR A 27 -30.73 -44.82 20.51
CA THR A 27 -31.37 -45.55 19.44
C THR A 27 -31.03 -44.81 18.12
N GLN A 28 -30.24 -45.49 17.33
CA GLN A 28 -29.84 -45.24 15.93
C GLN A 28 -30.52 -44.02 15.27
N GLY A 29 -29.79 -42.96 15.22
CA GLY A 29 -30.05 -41.78 14.37
C GLY A 29 -28.94 -40.80 14.63
N ASN A 30 -27.98 -40.71 13.71
CA ASN A 30 -26.87 -39.74 13.68
C ASN A 30 -27.44 -38.31 13.77
N LYS A 31 -27.78 -37.87 14.96
CA LYS A 31 -27.92 -36.43 15.26
C LYS A 31 -26.58 -35.98 15.81
N THR A 32 -25.62 -35.76 14.90
CA THR A 32 -24.62 -34.75 15.17
C THR A 32 -25.36 -33.52 15.64
N ASN A 33 -25.06 -33.05 16.85
CA ASN A 33 -25.48 -31.71 17.31
C ASN A 33 -24.79 -30.72 16.34
N THR A 34 -25.37 -30.57 15.17
CA THR A 34 -25.02 -29.50 14.26
C THR A 34 -25.48 -28.23 14.96
N ILE A 35 -24.54 -27.52 15.57
CA ILE A 35 -24.74 -26.15 15.98
C ILE A 35 -25.19 -25.44 14.69
N ASN A 36 -26.46 -25.07 14.63
CA ASN A 36 -26.97 -24.27 13.51
C ASN A 36 -26.30 -22.89 13.65
N LEU A 37 -25.13 -22.75 13.07
CA LEU A 37 -24.48 -21.44 12.93
C LEU A 37 -25.34 -20.62 11.96
N PRO A 38 -25.61 -19.36 12.28
CA PRO A 38 -26.31 -18.48 11.37
C PRO A 38 -25.48 -18.38 10.06
N ASP A 39 -26.19 -18.45 8.92
CA ASP A 39 -25.61 -18.22 7.61
C ASP A 39 -25.39 -16.71 7.45
N ILE A 40 -24.22 -16.25 7.86
CA ILE A 40 -23.78 -14.87 7.72
C ILE A 40 -22.68 -14.81 6.68
N PRO A 41 -22.67 -13.78 5.81
CA PRO A 41 -21.58 -13.61 4.83
C PRO A 41 -20.23 -13.50 5.54
N GLU A 42 -19.21 -14.03 4.91
CA GLU A 42 -17.84 -13.87 5.40
C GLU A 42 -17.45 -12.38 5.39
N TRP A 43 -16.57 -12.02 6.31
CA TRP A 43 -16.02 -10.67 6.36
C TRP A 43 -15.27 -10.35 5.07
N THR A 44 -15.39 -9.12 4.62
CA THR A 44 -14.51 -8.62 3.56
C THR A 44 -13.05 -8.67 4.04
N LYS A 45 -12.11 -8.79 3.10
CA LYS A 45 -10.68 -8.80 3.45
C LYS A 45 -10.27 -7.59 4.28
N LYS A 46 -10.83 -6.40 3.99
CA LYS A 46 -10.58 -5.16 4.74
C LYS A 46 -11.07 -5.28 6.19
N GLU A 47 -12.28 -5.78 6.40
CA GLU A 47 -12.84 -5.98 7.75
C GLU A 47 -12.04 -7.00 8.54
N GLN A 48 -11.67 -8.13 7.91
CA GLN A 48 -10.84 -9.16 8.53
C GLN A 48 -9.51 -8.59 9.02
N LEU A 49 -8.78 -7.88 8.15
CA LEU A 49 -7.50 -7.27 8.51
C LEU A 49 -7.64 -6.21 9.61
N SER A 50 -8.72 -5.41 9.58
CA SER A 50 -9.01 -4.43 10.64
C SER A 50 -9.20 -5.12 11.99
N LEU A 51 -9.99 -6.19 12.04
CA LEU A 51 -10.24 -6.97 13.25
C LEU A 51 -8.97 -7.70 13.75
N GLU A 52 -8.13 -8.21 12.85
CA GLU A 52 -6.84 -8.79 13.22
C GLU A 52 -5.95 -7.75 13.91
N LYS A 53 -5.83 -6.57 13.32
CA LYS A 53 -5.05 -5.46 13.88
C LYS A 53 -5.56 -5.01 15.25
N GLU A 54 -6.89 -4.89 15.40
CA GLU A 54 -7.53 -4.48 16.66
C GLU A 54 -7.35 -5.54 17.76
N THR A 55 -7.50 -6.82 17.40
CA THR A 55 -7.53 -7.92 18.39
C THR A 55 -6.13 -8.42 18.76
N VAL A 56 -5.25 -8.55 17.78
CA VAL A 56 -3.92 -9.19 17.92
C VAL A 56 -2.80 -8.15 17.89
N GLY A 57 -3.06 -6.95 17.37
CA GLY A 57 -2.10 -5.86 17.25
C GLY A 57 -1.27 -5.88 15.97
N PHE A 58 -1.39 -6.91 15.14
CA PHE A 58 -0.72 -7.04 13.84
C PHE A 58 -1.58 -7.82 12.84
N TYR A 59 -1.23 -7.73 11.56
CA TYR A 59 -1.91 -8.43 10.47
C TYR A 59 -1.40 -9.88 10.35
N LEU A 60 -2.30 -10.86 10.32
CA LEU A 60 -1.99 -12.30 10.23
C LEU A 60 -2.17 -12.86 8.82
N THR A 61 -3.25 -12.47 8.15
CA THR A 61 -3.67 -13.11 6.88
C THR A 61 -3.25 -12.33 5.64
N GLY A 62 -2.49 -11.24 5.80
CA GLY A 62 -2.00 -10.38 4.72
C GLY A 62 -1.82 -8.95 5.19
N HIS A 63 -1.35 -8.08 4.33
CA HIS A 63 -1.19 -6.65 4.63
C HIS A 63 -2.20 -5.83 3.82
N PRO A 64 -2.78 -4.74 4.36
CA PRO A 64 -3.70 -3.89 3.58
C PRO A 64 -3.11 -3.35 2.28
N LEU A 65 -1.78 -3.19 2.23
CA LEU A 65 -1.05 -2.73 1.05
C LEU A 65 -0.71 -3.84 0.03
N ASP A 66 -1.06 -5.11 0.27
CA ASP A 66 -0.70 -6.20 -0.64
C ASP A 66 -1.23 -5.98 -2.06
N ASN A 67 -2.44 -5.44 -2.18
CA ASN A 67 -3.05 -5.13 -3.47
C ASN A 67 -2.38 -3.93 -4.18
N PHE A 68 -1.70 -3.05 -3.44
CA PHE A 68 -1.08 -1.82 -3.95
C PHE A 68 0.44 -1.93 -4.04
N ARG A 69 0.99 -3.12 -3.78
CA ARG A 69 2.43 -3.31 -3.67
C ARG A 69 3.18 -2.93 -4.94
N GLN A 70 2.64 -3.30 -6.10
CA GLN A 70 3.28 -3.04 -7.39
C GLN A 70 3.31 -1.54 -7.70
N GLU A 71 2.21 -0.84 -7.47
CA GLU A 71 2.12 0.61 -7.70
C GLU A 71 3.02 1.39 -6.72
N ILE A 72 3.02 1.03 -5.44
CA ILE A 72 3.90 1.68 -4.47
C ILE A 72 5.37 1.47 -4.87
N MET A 73 5.77 0.25 -5.21
CA MET A 73 7.14 -0.04 -5.66
C MET A 73 7.49 0.65 -6.98
N ALA A 74 6.50 0.92 -7.83
CA ALA A 74 6.72 1.65 -9.08
C ALA A 74 7.11 3.11 -8.88
N VAL A 75 6.71 3.74 -7.78
CA VAL A 75 7.00 5.16 -7.50
C VAL A 75 7.88 5.40 -6.29
N ALA A 76 7.85 4.53 -5.27
CA ALA A 76 8.70 4.64 -4.08
C ALA A 76 10.17 4.30 -4.41
N ASP A 77 11.10 4.94 -3.72
CA ASP A 77 12.55 4.72 -3.89
C ASP A 77 13.06 3.59 -3.01
N THR A 78 12.45 3.42 -1.83
CA THR A 78 12.74 2.37 -0.85
C THR A 78 11.49 2.08 0.00
N ASP A 79 11.51 0.98 0.75
CA ASP A 79 10.57 0.76 1.85
C ASP A 79 10.97 1.55 3.10
N LEU A 80 10.12 1.54 4.13
CA LEU A 80 10.35 2.34 5.34
C LEU A 80 11.52 1.83 6.18
N THR A 81 11.88 0.56 6.11
CA THR A 81 13.05 0.03 6.81
C THR A 81 14.36 0.42 6.11
N GLY A 82 14.34 0.58 4.79
CA GLY A 82 15.48 1.04 4.00
C GLY A 82 15.94 2.48 4.32
N LEU A 83 15.08 3.28 4.96
CA LEU A 83 15.41 4.66 5.37
C LEU A 83 16.61 4.74 6.33
N VAL A 84 16.86 3.71 7.11
CA VAL A 84 18.03 3.67 8.03
C VAL A 84 19.36 3.72 7.24
N TYR A 85 19.35 3.19 6.01
CA TYR A 85 20.53 3.19 5.13
C TYR A 85 20.52 4.37 4.15
N TRP A 86 19.49 5.22 4.19
CA TRP A 86 19.38 6.38 3.32
C TRP A 86 20.25 7.52 3.84
N GLY A 87 20.81 8.32 2.95
CA GLY A 87 21.65 9.45 3.36
C GLY A 87 20.85 10.54 4.09
N ASP A 88 21.43 11.12 5.14
CA ASP A 88 20.83 12.28 5.82
C ASP A 88 20.68 13.46 4.87
N ASN A 89 19.57 14.17 4.98
CA ASN A 89 19.19 15.29 4.13
C ASN A 89 18.98 14.96 2.64
N LEU A 90 18.92 13.68 2.25
CA LEU A 90 18.62 13.31 0.89
C LEU A 90 17.11 13.20 0.63
N PRO A 91 16.66 13.54 -0.59
CA PRO A 91 15.27 13.36 -0.98
C PRO A 91 14.94 11.86 -1.08
N VAL A 92 13.71 11.51 -0.71
CA VAL A 92 13.20 10.14 -0.79
C VAL A 92 11.69 10.18 -1.07
N ARG A 93 11.22 9.19 -1.82
CA ARG A 93 9.79 8.85 -1.90
C ARG A 93 9.56 7.50 -1.26
N VAL A 94 8.56 7.45 -0.39
CA VAL A 94 8.10 6.23 0.27
C VAL A 94 6.59 6.12 0.18
N GLY A 95 6.06 4.91 0.24
CA GLY A 95 4.62 4.65 0.22
C GLY A 95 4.18 3.91 1.46
N GLY A 96 2.94 4.15 1.91
CA GLY A 96 2.39 3.47 3.07
C GLY A 96 0.99 3.92 3.41
N LEU A 97 0.46 3.38 4.51
CA LEU A 97 -0.79 3.79 5.15
C LEU A 97 -0.48 4.64 6.39
N VAL A 98 -1.34 5.59 6.68
CA VAL A 98 -1.24 6.35 7.92
C VAL A 98 -1.74 5.48 9.07
N ARG A 99 -0.82 5.06 9.94
CA ARG A 99 -1.12 4.28 11.14
C ARG A 99 -1.56 5.17 12.30
N GLU A 100 -0.86 6.30 12.48
CA GLU A 100 -1.14 7.27 13.52
C GLU A 100 -1.16 8.67 12.92
N TYR A 101 -2.09 9.48 13.35
CA TYR A 101 -2.23 10.88 12.95
C TYR A 101 -2.38 11.76 14.18
N LYS A 102 -1.52 12.78 14.30
CA LYS A 102 -1.56 13.78 15.36
C LYS A 102 -1.57 15.17 14.74
N ASP A 103 -2.70 15.86 14.84
CA ASP A 103 -2.82 17.29 14.47
C ASP A 103 -2.07 18.13 15.51
N HIS A 104 -1.32 19.09 15.05
CA HIS A 104 -0.55 20.00 15.89
C HIS A 104 -0.59 21.42 15.35
N ARG A 105 -0.45 22.41 16.25
CA ARG A 105 -0.27 23.81 15.86
C ARG A 105 1.13 24.25 16.25
N ASN A 106 1.82 24.88 15.30
CA ASN A 106 3.13 25.44 15.58
C ASN A 106 3.02 26.70 16.46
N LYS A 107 4.16 27.27 16.89
CA LYS A 107 4.22 28.46 17.73
C LYS A 107 3.56 29.71 17.07
N LYS A 108 3.34 29.71 15.76
CA LYS A 108 2.67 30.76 15.01
C LYS A 108 1.16 30.54 14.86
N GLY A 109 0.65 29.39 15.36
CA GLY A 109 -0.75 29.00 15.25
C GLY A 109 -1.09 28.22 13.97
N ASP A 110 -0.13 28.00 13.05
CA ASP A 110 -0.36 27.27 11.80
C ASP A 110 -0.51 25.79 12.07
N ARG A 111 -1.42 25.12 11.34
CA ARG A 111 -1.65 23.68 11.44
C ARG A 111 -0.53 22.90 10.77
N MET A 112 -0.11 21.82 11.41
CA MET A 112 0.85 20.84 10.93
C MET A 112 0.44 19.47 11.46
N ALA A 113 1.06 18.40 10.98
CA ALA A 113 0.80 17.06 11.47
C ALA A 113 2.10 16.27 11.71
N PHE A 114 2.01 15.36 12.67
CA PHE A 114 2.93 14.24 12.83
C PHE A 114 2.15 12.97 12.50
N ILE A 115 2.65 12.18 11.56
CA ILE A 115 2.04 10.90 11.21
C ILE A 115 3.06 9.78 11.36
N VAL A 116 2.58 8.58 11.64
CA VAL A 116 3.35 7.36 11.50
C VAL A 116 2.87 6.67 10.23
N LEU A 117 3.74 6.61 9.24
CA LEU A 117 3.50 5.87 8.00
C LEU A 117 3.93 4.41 8.21
N GLU A 118 3.12 3.45 7.78
CA GLU A 118 3.39 2.00 7.90
C GLU A 118 3.33 1.36 6.52
N ASP A 119 4.30 0.51 6.20
CA ASP A 119 4.29 -0.37 5.04
C ASP A 119 4.43 -1.84 5.48
N TRP A 120 4.65 -2.76 4.52
CA TRP A 120 4.86 -4.20 4.82
C TRP A 120 6.19 -4.51 5.51
N ALA A 121 7.15 -3.60 5.48
CA ALA A 121 8.48 -3.79 6.06
C ALA A 121 8.59 -3.16 7.45
N GLY A 122 7.89 -2.04 7.71
CA GLY A 122 7.98 -1.35 8.98
C GLY A 122 7.18 -0.05 9.04
N ALA A 123 7.62 0.86 9.89
CA ALA A 123 6.99 2.15 10.08
C ALA A 123 8.03 3.26 10.26
N ALA A 124 7.69 4.48 9.84
CA ALA A 124 8.52 5.66 10.01
C ALA A 124 7.68 6.89 10.39
N GLU A 125 8.26 7.76 11.18
CA GLU A 125 7.67 9.06 11.52
C GLU A 125 7.81 10.03 10.35
N VAL A 126 6.72 10.73 10.02
CA VAL A 126 6.67 11.77 8.99
C VAL A 126 6.17 13.06 9.61
N VAL A 127 6.93 14.13 9.42
CA VAL A 127 6.57 15.47 9.86
C VAL A 127 6.04 16.25 8.67
N VAL A 128 4.78 16.68 8.75
CA VAL A 128 4.09 17.44 7.70
C VAL A 128 3.94 18.87 8.16
N PHE A 129 4.84 19.75 7.71
CA PHE A 129 4.84 21.15 8.05
C PHE A 129 3.67 21.91 7.42
N PRO A 130 3.32 23.14 7.91
CA PRO A 130 2.12 23.87 7.51
C PRO A 130 1.94 24.05 6.00
N GLU A 131 3.01 24.29 5.27
CA GLU A 131 2.95 24.48 3.82
C GLU A 131 2.51 23.20 3.08
N ALA A 132 3.07 22.06 3.46
CA ALA A 132 2.65 20.75 2.95
C ALA A 132 1.27 20.38 3.46
N PHE A 133 1.00 20.60 4.77
CA PHE A 133 -0.27 20.29 5.40
C PHE A 133 -1.46 21.01 4.75
N ALA A 134 -1.29 22.27 4.36
CA ALA A 134 -2.34 23.04 3.68
C ALA A 134 -2.81 22.36 2.37
N LYS A 135 -1.94 21.61 1.71
CA LYS A 135 -2.22 20.92 0.43
C LYS A 135 -2.76 19.51 0.64
N CYS A 136 -2.21 18.77 1.61
CA CYS A 136 -2.46 17.33 1.77
C CYS A 136 -3.19 16.94 3.06
N GLY A 137 -3.53 17.89 3.93
CA GLY A 137 -4.11 17.58 5.24
C GLY A 137 -5.40 16.73 5.18
N HIS A 138 -6.16 16.84 4.09
CA HIS A 138 -7.38 16.05 3.85
C HIS A 138 -7.09 14.56 3.55
N LEU A 139 -5.90 14.24 3.05
CA LEU A 139 -5.49 12.86 2.75
C LEU A 139 -5.05 12.11 4.01
N LEU A 140 -4.50 12.84 5.01
CA LEU A 140 -3.84 12.23 6.17
C LEU A 140 -4.78 11.51 7.14
N ALA A 141 -6.08 11.80 7.07
CA ALA A 141 -7.10 11.15 7.92
C ALA A 141 -7.80 9.96 7.22
N GLY A 142 -7.39 9.63 6.00
CA GLY A 142 -7.96 8.54 5.21
C GLY A 142 -7.25 7.20 5.47
N ASP A 143 -7.86 6.14 4.95
CA ASP A 143 -7.34 4.76 5.02
C ASP A 143 -6.65 4.34 3.70
N GLU A 144 -6.46 5.26 2.76
CA GLU A 144 -5.90 4.95 1.45
C GLU A 144 -4.38 5.05 1.46
N PRO A 145 -3.69 4.28 0.59
CA PRO A 145 -2.25 4.37 0.46
C PRO A 145 -1.81 5.75 -0.01
N LEU A 146 -0.80 6.29 0.64
CA LEU A 146 -0.20 7.58 0.32
C LEU A 146 1.25 7.41 -0.12
N ILE A 147 1.70 8.33 -0.97
CA ILE A 147 3.10 8.49 -1.33
C ILE A 147 3.60 9.80 -0.76
N VAL A 148 4.65 9.71 0.04
CA VAL A 148 5.31 10.85 0.69
C VAL A 148 6.62 11.12 -0.03
N LEU A 149 6.76 12.30 -0.62
CA LEU A 149 8.04 12.86 -1.06
C LEU A 149 8.55 13.77 0.05
N GLY A 150 9.75 13.53 0.52
CA GLY A 150 10.33 14.32 1.60
C GLY A 150 11.84 14.16 1.70
N THR A 151 12.41 14.77 2.74
CA THR A 151 13.82 14.70 3.08
C THR A 151 14.02 13.80 4.30
N VAL A 152 14.93 12.85 4.22
CA VAL A 152 15.28 12.00 5.35
C VAL A 152 16.05 12.78 6.39
N LYS A 153 15.72 12.58 7.66
CA LYS A 153 16.47 13.00 8.82
C LYS A 153 16.86 11.80 9.64
N GLN A 154 18.17 11.57 9.77
CA GLN A 154 18.70 10.52 10.61
C GLN A 154 18.71 10.99 12.08
N GLU A 155 18.19 10.18 12.98
CA GLU A 155 18.19 10.40 14.43
C GLU A 155 18.75 9.18 15.16
N GLU A 156 19.07 9.31 16.43
CA GLU A 156 19.61 8.20 17.24
C GLU A 156 18.64 7.00 17.35
N GLN A 157 17.33 7.26 17.27
CA GLN A 157 16.29 6.25 17.40
C GLN A 157 15.71 5.79 16.06
N GLY A 158 16.33 6.15 14.92
CA GLY A 158 15.89 5.81 13.57
C GLY A 158 15.75 7.00 12.65
N ALA A 159 15.27 6.76 11.44
CA ALA A 159 15.08 7.80 10.44
C ALA A 159 13.65 8.35 10.48
N LYS A 160 13.50 9.66 10.30
CA LYS A 160 12.22 10.31 10.06
C LYS A 160 12.21 11.05 8.74
N ILE A 161 11.05 11.37 8.22
CA ILE A 161 10.86 12.09 6.97
C ILE A 161 10.25 13.45 7.23
N ILE A 162 10.85 14.49 6.66
CA ILE A 162 10.25 15.81 6.57
C ILE A 162 9.51 15.89 5.23
N ALA A 163 8.19 15.83 5.26
CA ALA A 163 7.38 15.82 4.05
C ALA A 163 7.44 17.15 3.30
N GLU A 164 7.69 17.08 2.01
CA GLU A 164 7.54 18.19 1.06
C GLU A 164 6.18 18.14 0.37
N SER A 165 5.77 16.93 -0.05
CA SER A 165 4.42 16.66 -0.54
C SER A 165 3.93 15.28 -0.09
N VAL A 166 2.62 15.15 0.00
CA VAL A 166 1.93 13.88 0.18
C VAL A 166 0.85 13.81 -0.90
N ASP A 167 0.90 12.77 -1.70
CA ASP A 167 -0.01 12.55 -2.82
C ASP A 167 -0.77 11.24 -2.59
N SER A 168 -1.99 11.10 -3.09
CA SER A 168 -2.66 9.81 -3.20
C SER A 168 -1.88 8.88 -4.13
N LEU A 169 -2.02 7.57 -4.00
CA LEU A 169 -1.28 6.63 -4.85
C LEU A 169 -1.57 6.86 -6.35
N SER A 170 -2.83 7.14 -6.71
CA SER A 170 -3.20 7.39 -8.11
C SER A 170 -2.59 8.67 -8.69
N GLU A 171 -2.54 9.75 -7.89
CA GLU A 171 -1.87 10.99 -8.28
C GLU A 171 -0.36 10.79 -8.40
N ALA A 172 0.25 10.07 -7.45
CA ALA A 172 1.66 9.76 -7.46
C ALA A 172 2.07 8.90 -8.66
N MET A 173 1.26 7.91 -9.04
CA MET A 173 1.48 7.12 -10.25
C MET A 173 1.51 8.01 -11.50
N SER A 174 0.56 8.93 -11.63
CA SER A 174 0.53 9.87 -12.76
C SER A 174 1.69 10.88 -12.75
N LYS A 175 2.11 11.33 -11.57
CA LYS A 175 3.10 12.40 -11.38
C LYS A 175 4.55 11.90 -11.46
N TYR A 176 4.81 10.70 -10.92
CA TYR A 176 6.17 10.20 -10.74
C TYR A 176 6.56 9.08 -11.70
N THR A 177 5.63 8.63 -12.57
CA THR A 177 5.92 7.67 -13.62
C THR A 177 6.17 8.40 -14.93
N ASN A 178 7.33 8.18 -15.54
CA ASN A 178 7.72 8.80 -16.81
C ASN A 178 7.72 7.83 -18.00
N GLY A 179 7.36 6.57 -17.78
CA GLY A 179 7.20 5.56 -18.82
C GLY A 179 6.66 4.26 -18.29
N ALA A 180 5.99 3.48 -19.14
CA ALA A 180 5.57 2.12 -18.88
C ALA A 180 6.21 1.18 -19.90
N ARG A 181 6.96 0.18 -19.43
CA ARG A 181 7.56 -0.86 -20.26
C ARG A 181 6.72 -2.12 -20.20
N ILE A 182 6.33 -2.64 -21.35
CA ILE A 182 5.56 -3.88 -21.45
C ILE A 182 6.46 -4.96 -22.03
N LEU A 183 6.72 -6.02 -21.25
CA LEU A 183 7.51 -7.17 -21.68
C LEU A 183 6.65 -8.16 -22.45
N LEU A 184 7.00 -8.45 -23.70
CA LEU A 184 6.32 -9.40 -24.58
C LEU A 184 7.24 -10.60 -24.83
N LYS A 185 6.76 -11.82 -24.57
CA LYS A 185 7.48 -13.06 -24.89
C LYS A 185 7.10 -13.51 -26.28
N SER A 186 8.08 -13.57 -27.20
CA SER A 186 7.84 -13.87 -28.62
C SER A 186 7.18 -15.21 -28.88
N ASP A 187 7.47 -16.23 -28.06
CA ASP A 187 6.91 -17.57 -28.13
C ASP A 187 5.44 -17.67 -27.66
N GLN A 188 4.98 -16.70 -26.87
CA GLN A 188 3.62 -16.64 -26.33
C GLN A 188 2.75 -15.60 -27.06
N MET A 189 3.31 -14.91 -28.06
CA MET A 189 2.64 -13.82 -28.74
C MET A 189 1.99 -14.29 -30.03
N SER A 190 0.71 -13.93 -30.21
CA SER A 190 -0.04 -14.12 -31.46
C SER A 190 -0.52 -12.78 -31.99
N ARG A 191 -0.88 -12.74 -33.28
CA ARG A 191 -1.47 -11.54 -33.89
C ARG A 191 -2.70 -11.05 -33.13
N GLN A 192 -3.54 -11.98 -32.69
CA GLN A 192 -4.75 -11.66 -31.93
C GLN A 192 -4.43 -11.01 -30.57
N LYS A 193 -3.42 -11.53 -29.85
CA LYS A 193 -2.99 -10.92 -28.58
C LYS A 193 -2.45 -9.50 -28.79
N LEU A 194 -1.70 -9.25 -29.89
CA LEU A 194 -1.21 -7.91 -30.21
C LEU A 194 -2.36 -6.93 -30.53
N GLU A 195 -3.37 -7.36 -31.28
CA GLU A 195 -4.56 -6.53 -31.54
C GLU A 195 -5.32 -6.24 -30.24
N ASN A 196 -5.50 -7.24 -29.37
CA ASN A 196 -6.16 -7.05 -28.08
C ASN A 196 -5.34 -6.10 -27.18
N LEU A 197 -4.01 -6.23 -27.14
CA LEU A 197 -3.13 -5.30 -26.42
C LEU A 197 -3.32 -3.86 -26.93
N LYS A 198 -3.37 -3.68 -28.25
CA LYS A 198 -3.63 -2.37 -28.84
C LYS A 198 -4.97 -1.77 -28.44
N ILE A 199 -6.01 -2.59 -28.27
CA ILE A 199 -7.32 -2.16 -27.77
C ILE A 199 -7.19 -1.70 -26.32
N LEU A 200 -6.53 -2.50 -25.46
CA LEU A 200 -6.30 -2.15 -24.05
C LEU A 200 -5.51 -0.83 -23.91
N LEU A 201 -4.47 -0.63 -24.69
CA LEU A 201 -3.71 0.62 -24.68
C LEU A 201 -4.54 1.86 -25.02
N ARG A 202 -5.58 1.70 -25.84
CA ARG A 202 -6.52 2.78 -26.17
C ARG A 202 -7.58 2.99 -25.06
N GLU A 203 -8.04 1.89 -24.46
CA GLU A 203 -9.02 1.94 -23.37
C GLU A 203 -8.45 2.64 -22.13
N TYR A 204 -7.20 2.33 -21.81
CA TYR A 204 -6.48 2.94 -20.68
C TYR A 204 -5.60 4.14 -21.10
N TYR A 205 -6.05 4.91 -22.09
CA TYR A 205 -5.34 6.10 -22.56
C TYR A 205 -5.02 7.08 -21.40
N GLY A 206 -3.81 7.65 -21.41
CA GLY A 206 -3.35 8.58 -20.37
C GLY A 206 -2.12 9.38 -20.81
N SER A 207 -1.29 9.80 -19.86
CA SER A 207 -0.12 10.65 -20.10
C SER A 207 1.22 9.89 -20.09
N CYS A 208 1.24 8.62 -19.66
CA CYS A 208 2.47 7.85 -19.50
C CYS A 208 2.86 7.19 -20.84
N PRO A 209 4.01 7.54 -21.45
CA PRO A 209 4.50 6.91 -22.67
C PRO A 209 4.81 5.43 -22.43
N ILE A 210 4.62 4.62 -23.48
CA ILE A 210 4.92 3.19 -23.40
C ILE A 210 6.15 2.83 -24.23
N SER A 211 6.87 1.80 -23.79
CA SER A 211 7.85 1.05 -24.58
C SER A 211 7.51 -0.44 -24.53
N LEU A 212 7.79 -1.16 -25.61
CA LEU A 212 7.60 -2.60 -25.70
C LEU A 212 8.97 -3.27 -25.74
N THR A 213 9.24 -4.22 -24.84
CA THR A 213 10.42 -5.07 -24.90
C THR A 213 9.99 -6.45 -25.35
N ILE A 214 10.47 -6.91 -26.51
CA ILE A 214 10.20 -8.26 -27.01
C ILE A 214 11.37 -9.15 -26.65
N HIS A 215 11.11 -10.14 -25.79
CA HIS A 215 12.07 -11.17 -25.42
C HIS A 215 12.00 -12.34 -26.39
N PHE A 216 13.11 -12.67 -27.04
CA PHE A 216 13.29 -13.85 -27.90
C PHE A 216 14.11 -14.90 -27.16
N ALA A 217 13.49 -16.03 -26.83
CA ALA A 217 14.17 -17.09 -26.09
C ALA A 217 15.48 -17.54 -26.80
N GLY A 218 16.61 -17.41 -26.07
CA GLY A 218 17.94 -17.75 -26.57
C GLY A 218 18.54 -16.80 -27.64
N ARG A 219 17.90 -15.67 -27.95
CA ARG A 219 18.36 -14.70 -28.96
C ARG A 219 18.53 -13.28 -28.46
N GLY A 220 17.98 -12.95 -27.28
CA GLY A 220 18.07 -11.61 -26.69
C GLY A 220 16.74 -10.85 -26.68
N GLU A 221 16.82 -9.53 -26.51
CA GLU A 221 15.67 -8.63 -26.38
C GLU A 221 15.75 -7.52 -27.42
N VAL A 222 14.57 -7.04 -27.83
CA VAL A 222 14.42 -5.90 -28.75
C VAL A 222 13.45 -4.92 -28.11
N ASP A 223 13.90 -3.70 -27.92
CA ASP A 223 13.06 -2.59 -27.47
C ASP A 223 12.42 -1.88 -28.67
N ILE A 224 11.14 -1.63 -28.57
CA ILE A 224 10.33 -0.90 -29.56
C ILE A 224 9.70 0.28 -28.85
N GLU A 225 9.94 1.47 -29.35
CA GLU A 225 9.24 2.68 -28.96
C GLU A 225 8.09 2.91 -29.95
N PRO A 226 6.83 2.68 -29.55
CA PRO A 226 5.68 3.03 -30.38
C PRO A 226 5.62 4.53 -30.62
N SER A 227 4.78 4.96 -31.57
CA SER A 227 4.57 6.41 -31.77
C SER A 227 4.07 7.07 -30.48
N SER A 228 4.31 8.37 -30.34
CA SER A 228 3.91 9.18 -29.18
C SER A 228 2.41 9.17 -28.86
N ASP A 229 1.60 8.64 -29.76
CA ASP A 229 0.15 8.49 -29.60
C ASP A 229 -0.20 7.31 -28.65
N PHE A 230 0.75 6.41 -28.39
CA PHE A 230 0.56 5.29 -27.48
C PHE A 230 1.05 5.67 -26.09
N THR A 231 0.10 6.16 -25.30
CA THR A 231 0.30 6.51 -23.89
C THR A 231 -0.78 5.84 -23.05
N VAL A 232 -0.47 5.54 -21.79
CA VAL A 232 -1.41 4.88 -20.87
C VAL A 232 -1.56 5.64 -19.56
N ARG A 233 -2.64 5.37 -18.87
CA ARG A 233 -2.83 5.78 -17.48
C ARG A 233 -2.34 4.64 -16.57
N PRO A 234 -1.26 4.84 -15.81
CA PRO A 234 -0.78 3.86 -14.84
C PRO A 234 -1.85 3.63 -13.77
N CYS A 235 -2.40 2.41 -13.70
CA CYS A 235 -3.38 2.02 -12.68
C CYS A 235 -3.45 0.49 -12.57
N GLN A 236 -3.97 0.01 -11.45
CA GLN A 236 -4.08 -1.41 -11.13
C GLN A 236 -4.94 -2.16 -12.16
N GLU A 237 -6.01 -1.53 -12.64
CA GLU A 237 -6.92 -2.13 -13.63
C GLU A 237 -6.20 -2.39 -14.95
N PHE A 238 -5.32 -1.47 -15.40
CA PHE A 238 -4.49 -1.67 -16.58
C PHE A 238 -3.53 -2.84 -16.41
N ASP A 239 -2.83 -2.91 -15.28
CA ASP A 239 -1.88 -3.99 -14.98
C ASP A 239 -2.59 -5.35 -14.93
N ALA A 240 -3.76 -5.41 -14.30
CA ALA A 240 -4.59 -6.60 -14.24
C ALA A 240 -5.07 -7.04 -15.63
N ALA A 241 -5.55 -6.11 -16.47
CA ALA A 241 -6.01 -6.41 -17.82
C ALA A 241 -4.86 -6.91 -18.73
N VAL A 242 -3.67 -6.29 -18.64
CA VAL A 242 -2.50 -6.75 -19.38
C VAL A 242 -2.04 -8.13 -18.89
N LYS A 243 -2.06 -8.37 -17.58
CA LYS A 243 -1.72 -9.67 -16.97
C LYS A 243 -2.71 -10.76 -17.41
N GLU A 244 -4.00 -10.46 -17.45
CA GLU A 244 -5.03 -11.40 -17.92
C GLU A 244 -4.82 -11.75 -19.41
N LEU A 245 -4.56 -10.74 -20.26
CA LEU A 245 -4.31 -10.93 -21.69
C LEU A 245 -3.07 -11.76 -21.97
N LEU A 246 -1.96 -11.48 -21.28
CA LEU A 246 -0.66 -12.09 -21.55
C LEU A 246 -0.43 -13.38 -20.75
N GLY A 247 -1.09 -13.53 -19.57
CA GLY A 247 -0.92 -14.66 -18.66
C GLY A 247 0.22 -14.48 -17.64
N TYR A 248 0.87 -13.32 -17.61
CA TYR A 248 1.95 -12.98 -16.65
C TYR A 248 1.99 -11.46 -16.40
N SER A 249 2.63 -11.05 -15.30
CA SER A 249 2.87 -9.62 -15.02
C SER A 249 3.92 -9.08 -15.98
N ALA A 250 3.50 -8.26 -16.93
CA ALA A 250 4.29 -7.78 -18.03
C ALA A 250 4.63 -6.28 -17.96
N VAL A 251 3.93 -5.51 -17.11
CA VAL A 251 4.10 -4.06 -17.03
C VAL A 251 5.14 -3.71 -15.98
N MET A 252 6.06 -2.84 -16.34
CA MET A 252 7.07 -2.24 -15.46
C MET A 252 7.04 -0.72 -15.66
N TYR A 253 6.83 0.02 -14.57
CA TYR A 253 6.84 1.47 -14.62
C TYR A 253 8.26 2.03 -14.41
N LEU A 254 8.58 3.05 -15.18
CA LEU A 254 9.83 3.80 -15.08
C LEU A 254 9.55 5.05 -14.26
N LYS A 255 10.18 5.17 -13.10
CA LYS A 255 9.96 6.28 -12.19
C LYS A 255 10.93 7.43 -12.42
N THR A 256 10.46 8.65 -12.20
CA THR A 256 11.32 9.82 -12.12
C THR A 256 12.20 9.75 -10.87
N LYS A 257 13.37 10.38 -10.88
CA LYS A 257 14.18 10.54 -9.67
C LYS A 257 13.46 11.40 -8.65
N ALA A 258 13.59 11.09 -7.35
CA ALA A 258 13.09 11.96 -6.30
C ALA A 258 13.92 13.25 -6.27
N GLU A 259 13.27 14.37 -6.52
CA GLU A 259 13.88 15.70 -6.48
C GLU A 259 12.99 16.64 -5.67
N ILE A 260 13.61 17.37 -4.76
CA ILE A 260 12.95 18.44 -4.01
C ILE A 260 13.45 19.75 -4.55
N GLN A 261 12.53 20.59 -5.03
CA GLN A 261 12.89 21.92 -5.48
C GLN A 261 13.43 22.74 -4.31
N PRO A 262 14.57 23.41 -4.47
CA PRO A 262 15.10 24.28 -3.41
C PRO A 262 14.06 25.34 -3.07
N ARG A 263 13.69 25.45 -1.80
CA ARG A 263 12.77 26.48 -1.32
C ARG A 263 13.35 27.85 -1.65
N ASN A 264 12.67 28.61 -2.49
CA ASN A 264 13.03 30.01 -2.73
C ASN A 264 12.90 30.80 -1.40
N GLY A 265 14.06 31.05 -0.77
CA GLY A 265 14.34 32.14 0.13
C GLY A 265 13.43 32.37 1.34
N GLY A 266 13.35 31.41 2.26
CA GLY A 266 13.07 31.71 3.67
C GLY A 266 14.39 31.73 4.42
N LYS A 267 14.82 32.86 4.95
CA LYS A 267 16.04 33.02 5.76
C LYS A 267 16.09 31.93 6.83
N GLY A 268 17.11 31.07 6.74
CA GLY A 268 17.36 30.01 7.68
C GLY A 268 17.33 30.45 9.13
N GLY A 269 16.34 30.01 9.87
CA GLY A 269 16.34 30.13 11.32
C GLY A 269 17.47 29.25 11.86
N ARG A 270 18.60 29.90 12.23
CA ARG A 270 19.67 29.26 12.98
C ARG A 270 19.07 28.74 14.29
N TRP A 271 18.94 27.43 14.39
CA TRP A 271 18.70 26.77 15.67
C TRP A 271 19.93 26.97 16.54
N ARG A 272 19.85 27.89 17.52
CA ARG A 272 20.85 27.96 18.59
C ARG A 272 20.62 26.73 19.48
N GLN A 273 21.63 25.88 19.54
CA GLN A 273 21.83 24.96 20.65
C GLN A 273 21.96 25.82 21.93
N ASN A 274 20.96 25.80 22.79
CA ASN A 274 21.13 26.17 24.18
C ASN A 274 21.49 24.90 24.93
N GLY A 275 22.80 24.65 25.00
CA GLY A 275 23.41 23.81 26.02
C GLY A 275 23.92 24.69 27.14
N GLN A 276 23.66 24.26 28.36
CA GLN A 276 24.34 24.57 29.60
C GLN A 276 24.06 25.93 30.28
N GLY A 277 23.50 25.79 31.44
CA GLY A 277 23.41 26.67 32.57
C GLY A 277 22.66 25.98 33.69
#